data_25a6a6f1374d128e8d024c3d0c44605d
#
_entry.id   25a6a6f1374d128e8d024c3d0c44605d
#
_cell.length_a   1.000
_cell.length_b   1.000
_cell.length_c   1.000
_cell.angle_alpha   90.00
_cell.angle_beta   90.00
_cell.angle_gamma   90.00
#
_symmetry.space_group_name_H-M   'P 1'
#
loop_
_entity.id
_entity.type
_entity.pdbx_description
1 polymer ?
#
loop_
_entity_poly.entity_id
_entity_poly.type
_entity_poly.pdbx_seq_one_letter_code
_entity_poly.pdbx_strand_id
1 'polypeptide(L)'
;MLSENFEEIVQRRRSNRRFDPDFIVADEIIEKSLKRAILSPNSSNMQLWEFYWIQSPEEKEKFHVLCLGQSAAKNPGHLLVFVTRKDLWKSRAQWNLNRIKESLQGKEPSKMEKRGLDYYGKLMPLLYRQDPFGI
;
A
#
# COMPACT_ATOMS: atom_id res chain seq x y z
N MET A 1 -2.29 16.55 25.05
CA MET A 1 -2.58 16.48 23.60
C MET A 1 -4.09 16.51 23.46
N LEU A 2 -4.66 17.56 22.90
CA LEU A 2 -6.08 17.61 22.58
C LEU A 2 -6.34 16.54 21.51
N SER A 3 -7.24 15.60 21.78
CA SER A 3 -7.70 14.64 20.77
C SER A 3 -8.55 15.42 19.77
N GLU A 4 -7.93 15.84 18.67
CA GLU A 4 -8.70 16.45 17.58
C GLU A 4 -9.69 15.41 17.04
N ASN A 5 -10.92 15.82 16.85
CA ASN A 5 -11.95 15.02 16.23
C ASN A 5 -11.54 14.77 14.75
N PHE A 6 -11.78 13.59 14.22
CA PHE A 6 -11.49 13.24 12.82
C PHE A 6 -12.12 14.23 11.83
N GLU A 7 -13.33 14.69 12.11
CA GLU A 7 -14.03 15.70 11.28
C GLU A 7 -13.26 17.01 11.23
N GLU A 8 -12.77 17.51 12.35
CA GLU A 8 -11.97 18.74 12.43
C GLU A 8 -10.66 18.60 11.62
N ILE A 9 -10.01 17.45 11.69
CA ILE A 9 -8.81 17.14 10.91
C ILE A 9 -9.12 17.22 9.41
N VAL A 10 -10.20 16.56 8.96
CA VAL A 10 -10.61 16.53 7.55
C VAL A 10 -10.95 17.92 7.04
N GLN A 11 -11.70 18.70 7.80
CA GLN A 11 -12.11 20.07 7.42
C GLN A 11 -10.92 21.03 7.39
N ARG A 12 -9.97 20.88 8.30
CA ARG A 12 -8.78 21.76 8.42
C ARG A 12 -7.67 21.40 7.45
N ARG A 13 -7.58 20.15 7.04
CA ARG A 13 -6.52 19.67 6.16
C ARG A 13 -6.43 20.51 4.88
N ARG A 14 -5.21 20.86 4.49
CA ARG A 14 -4.90 21.48 3.18
C ARG A 14 -3.74 20.72 2.52
N SER A 15 -3.69 20.81 1.20
CA SER A 15 -2.52 20.35 0.44
C SER A 15 -1.38 21.34 0.64
N ASN A 16 -0.37 20.95 1.38
CA ASN A 16 0.81 21.77 1.56
C ASN A 16 1.82 21.47 0.42
N ARG A 17 2.38 22.51 -0.18
CA ARG A 17 3.39 22.42 -1.24
C ARG A 17 4.67 23.18 -0.90
N ARG A 18 4.71 23.85 0.24
CA ARG A 18 5.88 24.54 0.79
C ARG A 18 6.07 24.03 2.20
N PHE A 19 7.18 23.37 2.41
CA PHE A 19 7.53 22.80 3.70
C PHE A 19 8.50 23.73 4.42
N ASP A 20 8.37 23.78 5.74
CA ASP A 20 9.31 24.46 6.61
C ASP A 20 10.55 23.56 6.70
N PRO A 21 11.75 24.03 6.27
CA PRO A 21 12.96 23.23 6.31
C PRO A 21 13.44 22.95 7.74
N ASP A 22 13.04 23.78 8.71
CA ASP A 22 13.42 23.64 10.10
C ASP A 22 12.47 22.72 10.89
N PHE A 23 11.33 22.36 10.28
CA PHE A 23 10.37 21.46 10.89
C PHE A 23 10.50 20.04 10.31
N ILE A 24 11.07 19.14 11.11
CA ILE A 24 11.22 17.73 10.74
C ILE A 24 10.23 16.90 11.56
N VAL A 25 9.39 16.14 10.85
CA VAL A 25 8.53 15.13 11.47
C VAL A 25 9.41 13.98 11.95
N ALA A 26 9.22 13.53 13.20
CA ALA A 26 10.01 12.42 13.72
C ALA A 26 9.76 11.11 12.94
N ASP A 27 10.82 10.34 12.73
CA ASP A 27 10.79 9.08 11.96
C ASP A 27 9.76 8.08 12.52
N GLU A 28 9.59 8.03 13.83
CA GLU A 28 8.62 7.17 14.51
C GLU A 28 7.17 7.48 14.11
N ILE A 29 6.88 8.73 13.78
CA ILE A 29 5.55 9.14 13.30
C ILE A 29 5.31 8.58 11.89
N ILE A 30 6.33 8.64 11.03
CA ILE A 30 6.29 8.08 9.69
C ILE A 30 6.11 6.56 9.75
N GLU A 31 6.95 5.87 10.52
CA GLU A 31 6.84 4.43 10.71
C GLU A 31 5.45 4.01 11.23
N LYS A 32 4.95 4.71 12.26
CA LYS A 32 3.62 4.44 12.82
C LYS A 32 2.51 4.65 11.78
N SER A 33 2.66 5.66 10.93
CA SER A 33 1.71 5.93 9.85
C SER A 33 1.75 4.84 8.78
N LEU A 34 2.91 4.38 8.37
CA LEU A 34 3.08 3.25 7.45
C LEU A 34 2.54 1.95 8.03
N LYS A 35 2.84 1.65 9.31
CA LYS A 35 2.28 0.48 10.01
C LYS A 35 0.75 0.50 10.06
N ARG A 36 0.12 1.67 10.14
CA ARG A 36 -1.33 1.82 10.06
C ARG A 36 -1.86 1.69 8.63
N ALA A 37 -1.13 2.23 7.65
CA ALA A 37 -1.51 2.14 6.25
C ALA A 37 -1.61 0.70 5.75
N ILE A 38 -0.71 -0.18 6.16
CA ILE A 38 -0.73 -1.60 5.79
C ILE A 38 -1.92 -2.39 6.37
N LEU A 39 -2.61 -1.83 7.39
CA LEU A 39 -3.82 -2.43 7.94
C LEU A 39 -5.09 -2.08 7.14
N SER A 40 -4.96 -1.19 6.14
CA SER A 40 -6.10 -0.81 5.31
C SER A 40 -6.62 -2.00 4.52
N PRO A 41 -7.94 -2.20 4.45
CA PRO A 41 -8.52 -3.24 3.64
C PRO A 41 -8.16 -3.03 2.16
N ASN A 42 -7.94 -4.12 1.46
CA ASN A 42 -7.63 -4.10 0.04
C ASN A 42 -8.38 -5.21 -0.69
N SER A 43 -8.57 -5.02 -2.00
CA SER A 43 -9.32 -5.95 -2.82
C SER A 43 -8.74 -7.36 -2.72
N SER A 44 -9.62 -8.32 -2.38
CA SER A 44 -9.27 -9.74 -2.31
C SER A 44 -8.10 -10.08 -1.39
N ASN A 45 -7.77 -9.20 -0.46
CA ASN A 45 -6.58 -9.32 0.40
C ASN A 45 -5.30 -9.65 -0.37
N MET A 46 -5.17 -9.13 -1.57
CA MET A 46 -4.01 -9.38 -2.44
C MET A 46 -2.77 -8.61 -2.01
N GLN A 47 -2.94 -7.51 -1.26
CA GLN A 47 -1.85 -6.70 -0.72
C GLN A 47 -0.79 -6.34 -1.78
N LEU A 48 -1.25 -5.91 -2.96
CA LEU A 48 -0.43 -5.53 -4.10
C LEU A 48 0.11 -4.11 -3.97
N TRP A 49 0.74 -3.83 -2.84
CA TRP A 49 1.33 -2.53 -2.56
C TRP A 49 2.67 -2.68 -1.85
N GLU A 50 3.55 -1.73 -2.10
CA GLU A 50 4.81 -1.53 -1.38
C GLU A 50 4.98 -0.05 -1.08
N PHE A 51 5.67 0.24 0.02
CA PHE A 51 6.01 1.58 0.44
C PHE A 51 7.52 1.70 0.50
N TYR A 52 8.04 2.71 -0.17
CA TYR A 52 9.46 3.05 -0.11
C TYR A 52 9.62 4.38 0.60
N TRP A 53 10.40 4.39 1.64
CA TRP A 53 10.75 5.60 2.36
C TRP A 53 12.13 6.06 1.90
N ILE A 54 12.14 7.12 1.12
CA ILE A 54 13.35 7.69 0.53
C ILE A 54 13.98 8.64 1.55
N GLN A 55 15.15 8.29 2.04
CA GLN A 55 15.82 9.01 3.12
C GLN A 55 17.02 9.82 2.62
N SER A 56 17.81 9.29 1.66
CA SER A 56 19.02 9.99 1.23
C SER A 56 18.72 11.26 0.41
N PRO A 57 19.48 12.34 0.62
CA PRO A 57 19.31 13.57 -0.15
C PRO A 57 19.48 13.37 -1.66
N GLU A 58 20.43 12.52 -2.07
CA GLU A 58 20.70 12.22 -3.48
C GLU A 58 19.51 11.52 -4.15
N GLU A 59 18.87 10.61 -3.44
CA GLU A 59 17.66 9.94 -3.97
C GLU A 59 16.48 10.91 -4.01
N LYS A 60 16.29 11.73 -2.99
CA LYS A 60 15.24 12.77 -2.98
C LYS A 60 15.38 13.71 -4.18
N GLU A 61 16.60 14.12 -4.53
CA GLU A 61 16.84 14.98 -5.70
C GLU A 61 16.49 14.27 -7.01
N LYS A 62 16.81 12.98 -7.17
CA LYS A 62 16.37 12.19 -8.33
C LYS A 62 14.84 12.15 -8.45
N PHE A 63 14.14 11.96 -7.32
CA PHE A 63 12.67 12.00 -7.31
C PHE A 63 12.12 13.39 -7.62
N HIS A 64 12.78 14.47 -7.18
CA HIS A 64 12.38 15.83 -7.56
C HIS A 64 12.38 16.03 -9.09
N VAL A 65 13.43 15.55 -9.77
CA VAL A 65 13.50 15.57 -11.25
C VAL A 65 12.37 14.74 -11.86
N LEU A 66 12.15 13.50 -11.36
CA LEU A 66 11.06 12.63 -11.83
C LEU A 66 9.66 13.23 -11.60
N CYS A 67 9.50 14.04 -10.56
CA CYS A 67 8.29 14.79 -10.29
C CYS A 67 8.19 16.11 -11.08
N LEU A 68 8.91 16.23 -12.18
CA LEU A 68 8.89 17.40 -13.08
C LEU A 68 9.26 18.73 -12.37
N GLY A 69 10.11 18.67 -11.37
CA GLY A 69 10.56 19.83 -10.62
C GLY A 69 9.48 20.50 -9.72
N GLN A 70 8.43 19.76 -9.39
CA GLN A 70 7.37 20.32 -8.53
C GLN A 70 7.91 20.72 -7.16
N SER A 71 7.46 21.86 -6.67
CA SER A 71 7.92 22.45 -5.39
C SER A 71 7.72 21.52 -4.19
N ALA A 72 6.64 20.74 -4.17
CA ALA A 72 6.36 19.77 -3.11
C ALA A 72 7.36 18.60 -3.07
N ALA A 73 8.04 18.31 -4.18
CA ALA A 73 9.04 17.25 -4.26
C ALA A 73 10.48 17.76 -4.05
N LYS A 74 10.67 19.09 -3.97
CA LYS A 74 12.00 19.68 -3.88
C LYS A 74 12.66 19.46 -2.52
N ASN A 75 11.95 19.81 -1.44
CA ASN A 75 12.50 19.79 -0.09
C ASN A 75 11.52 19.14 0.92
N PRO A 76 11.01 17.92 0.67
CA PRO A 76 10.19 17.27 1.66
C PRO A 76 11.06 16.77 2.82
N GLY A 77 10.59 16.92 4.06
CA GLY A 77 11.23 16.29 5.21
C GLY A 77 11.32 14.77 5.01
N HIS A 78 10.19 14.17 4.63
CA HIS A 78 10.12 12.76 4.26
C HIS A 78 9.49 12.59 2.88
N LEU A 79 10.01 11.65 2.09
CA LEU A 79 9.47 11.27 0.79
C LEU A 79 9.05 9.81 0.84
N LEU A 80 7.76 9.56 0.64
CA LEU A 80 7.19 8.23 0.60
C LEU A 80 6.67 7.93 -0.79
N VAL A 81 7.09 6.80 -1.35
CA VAL A 81 6.66 6.32 -2.66
C VAL A 81 5.78 5.09 -2.48
N PHE A 82 4.58 5.15 -3.02
CA PHE A 82 3.60 4.06 -3.01
C PHE A 82 3.64 3.38 -4.37
N VAL A 83 3.90 2.08 -4.37
CA VAL A 83 4.01 1.29 -5.60
C VAL A 83 2.96 0.20 -5.61
N THR A 84 2.21 0.10 -6.71
CA THR A 84 1.32 -1.03 -6.94
C THR A 84 2.09 -2.15 -7.62
N ARG A 85 2.20 -3.28 -6.94
CA ARG A 85 2.96 -4.47 -7.37
C ARG A 85 2.03 -5.48 -8.04
N LYS A 86 1.47 -5.09 -9.20
CA LYS A 86 0.61 -5.99 -9.99
C LYS A 86 1.32 -7.29 -10.38
N ASP A 87 2.62 -7.24 -10.61
CA ASP A 87 3.48 -8.38 -10.89
C ASP A 87 3.42 -9.49 -9.82
N LEU A 88 3.10 -9.15 -8.58
CA LEU A 88 3.00 -10.08 -7.45
C LEU A 88 1.64 -10.80 -7.35
N TRP A 89 0.68 -10.53 -8.22
CA TRP A 89 -0.68 -11.09 -8.09
C TRP A 89 -0.68 -12.62 -7.96
N LYS A 90 0.14 -13.31 -8.75
CA LYS A 90 0.18 -14.78 -8.75
C LYS A 90 0.67 -15.35 -7.41
N SER A 91 1.75 -14.81 -6.87
CA SER A 91 2.30 -15.24 -5.58
C SER A 91 1.34 -14.93 -4.43
N ARG A 92 0.66 -13.78 -4.48
CA ARG A 92 -0.32 -13.36 -3.47
C ARG A 92 -1.60 -14.19 -3.51
N ALA A 93 -2.12 -14.48 -4.71
CA ALA A 93 -3.25 -15.37 -4.87
C ALA A 93 -2.92 -16.80 -4.35
N GLN A 94 -1.74 -17.31 -4.70
CA GLN A 94 -1.28 -18.62 -4.22
C GLN A 94 -1.10 -18.63 -2.70
N TRP A 95 -0.58 -17.57 -2.11
CA TRP A 95 -0.46 -17.46 -0.66
C TRP A 95 -1.83 -17.53 0.03
N ASN A 96 -2.82 -16.76 -0.44
CA ASN A 96 -4.18 -16.80 0.10
C ASN A 96 -4.81 -18.20 -0.06
N LEU A 97 -4.61 -18.84 -1.23
CA LEU A 97 -5.08 -20.19 -1.50
C LEU A 97 -4.48 -21.21 -0.50
N ASN A 98 -3.19 -21.12 -0.26
CA ASN A 98 -2.50 -22.00 0.66
C ASN A 98 -2.98 -21.82 2.10
N ARG A 99 -3.21 -20.58 2.54
CA ARG A 99 -3.77 -20.28 3.87
C ARG A 99 -5.13 -20.96 4.09
N ILE A 100 -6.00 -20.97 3.08
CA ILE A 100 -7.28 -21.68 3.17
C ILE A 100 -7.03 -23.19 3.26
N LYS A 101 -6.16 -23.76 2.43
CA LYS A 101 -5.85 -25.20 2.46
C LYS A 101 -5.26 -25.64 3.81
N GLU A 102 -4.33 -24.86 4.36
CA GLU A 102 -3.76 -25.10 5.67
C GLU A 102 -4.78 -25.07 6.80
N SER A 103 -5.74 -24.14 6.75
CA SER A 103 -6.81 -24.05 7.76
C SER A 103 -7.74 -25.25 7.77
N LEU A 104 -7.86 -25.98 6.66
CA LEU A 104 -8.69 -27.18 6.57
C LEU A 104 -8.14 -28.36 7.38
N GLN A 105 -6.81 -28.43 7.59
CA GLN A 105 -6.18 -29.53 8.35
C GLN A 105 -6.65 -30.93 7.90
N GLY A 106 -6.88 -31.12 6.61
CA GLY A 106 -7.37 -32.37 6.04
C GLY A 106 -8.88 -32.61 6.16
N LYS A 107 -9.65 -31.66 6.71
CA LYS A 107 -11.11 -31.72 6.76
C LYS A 107 -11.74 -31.32 5.44
N GLU A 108 -12.95 -31.82 5.18
CA GLU A 108 -13.76 -31.38 4.06
C GLU A 108 -14.08 -29.87 4.18
N PRO A 109 -13.86 -29.10 3.09
CA PRO A 109 -14.10 -27.67 3.12
C PRO A 109 -15.58 -27.33 3.20
N SER A 110 -15.93 -26.39 4.05
CA SER A 110 -17.26 -25.76 4.11
C SER A 110 -17.59 -25.05 2.79
N LYS A 111 -18.85 -24.68 2.62
CA LYS A 111 -19.31 -23.92 1.43
C LYS A 111 -18.52 -22.61 1.24
N MET A 112 -18.16 -21.95 2.33
CA MET A 112 -17.41 -20.69 2.29
C MET A 112 -15.95 -20.92 1.87
N GLU A 113 -15.32 -21.95 2.41
CA GLU A 113 -13.96 -22.31 2.06
C GLU A 113 -13.84 -22.80 0.61
N LYS A 114 -14.83 -23.60 0.11
CA LYS A 114 -14.92 -23.96 -1.32
C LYS A 114 -14.96 -22.73 -2.22
N ARG A 115 -15.77 -21.73 -1.87
CA ARG A 115 -15.81 -20.45 -2.60
C ARG A 115 -14.46 -19.73 -2.58
N GLY A 116 -13.76 -19.71 -1.44
CA GLY A 116 -12.43 -19.13 -1.32
C GLY A 116 -11.41 -19.85 -2.18
N LEU A 117 -11.41 -21.19 -2.19
CA LEU A 117 -10.54 -22.00 -3.03
C LEU A 117 -10.79 -21.74 -4.53
N ASP A 118 -12.05 -21.67 -4.97
CA ASP A 118 -12.39 -21.35 -6.35
C ASP A 118 -12.02 -19.89 -6.70
N TYR A 119 -12.21 -18.96 -5.78
CA TYR A 119 -11.89 -17.56 -5.97
C TYR A 119 -10.41 -17.35 -6.25
N TYR A 120 -9.53 -17.83 -5.35
CA TYR A 120 -8.10 -17.65 -5.52
C TYR A 120 -7.47 -18.62 -6.53
N GLY A 121 -8.04 -19.82 -6.68
CA GLY A 121 -7.50 -20.84 -7.57
C GLY A 121 -7.93 -20.71 -9.03
N LYS A 122 -9.11 -20.12 -9.29
CA LYS A 122 -9.71 -20.04 -10.63
C LYS A 122 -9.99 -18.60 -11.07
N LEU A 123 -10.73 -17.84 -10.25
CA LEU A 123 -11.19 -16.51 -10.64
C LEU A 123 -10.04 -15.49 -10.67
N MET A 124 -9.17 -15.45 -9.67
CA MET A 124 -8.04 -14.53 -9.65
C MET A 124 -7.10 -14.74 -10.84
N PRO A 125 -6.67 -15.98 -11.17
CA PRO A 125 -5.89 -16.22 -12.39
C PRO A 125 -6.58 -15.75 -13.65
N LEU A 126 -7.92 -15.94 -13.76
CA LEU A 126 -8.67 -15.50 -14.91
C LEU A 126 -8.67 -13.97 -15.05
N LEU A 127 -8.92 -13.24 -13.96
CA LEU A 127 -8.98 -11.78 -13.96
C LEU A 127 -7.64 -11.13 -14.31
N TYR A 128 -6.56 -11.62 -13.71
CA TYR A 128 -5.23 -11.02 -13.91
C TYR A 128 -4.54 -11.48 -15.21
N ARG A 129 -4.88 -12.67 -15.72
CA ARG A 129 -4.33 -13.19 -16.97
C ARG A 129 -4.88 -12.50 -18.22
N GLN A 130 -6.09 -11.94 -18.13
CA GLN A 130 -6.78 -11.30 -19.27
C GLN A 130 -6.35 -9.86 -19.53
N ASP A 131 -5.30 -9.40 -18.90
CA ASP A 131 -4.74 -8.08 -19.18
C ASP A 131 -3.57 -8.19 -20.18
N PRO A 132 -3.84 -8.11 -21.50
CA PRO A 132 -2.80 -8.26 -22.53
C PRO A 132 -1.81 -7.10 -22.55
N PHE A 133 -2.12 -5.98 -21.91
CA PHE A 133 -1.30 -4.77 -21.93
C PHE A 133 -0.56 -4.50 -20.61
N GLY A 134 -0.79 -5.28 -19.57
CA GLY A 134 -0.13 -5.13 -18.28
C GLY A 134 -0.50 -3.84 -17.53
N ILE A 135 -1.66 -3.24 -17.83
CA ILE A 135 -2.12 -1.97 -17.25
C ILE A 135 -2.91 -2.23 -15.96
#